data_4d725254ff778961c73f8b8c070b2171
#
_entry.id   4d725254ff778961c73f8b8c070b2171
#
_cell.length_a   1.000
_cell.length_b   1.000
_cell.length_c   1.000
_cell.angle_alpha   90.00
_cell.angle_beta   90.00
_cell.angle_gamma   90.00
#
_symmetry.space_group_name_H-M   'P 1'
#
loop_
_entity.id
_entity.type
_entity.pdbx_description
1 polymer ?
#
loop_
_entity_poly.entity_id
_entity_poly.type
_entity_poly.pdbx_seq_one_letter_code
_entity_poly.pdbx_strand_id
1 'polypeptide(L)'
;MVKIVADTTSGLPREVLNNLGIQFVPQIVVFGEESFRDDTEIDTATFLVKLKESKELPKTAAPAPAIYNSIYSQAKQQGESLVVIAPSAKVSGTVRAATVAAQDYPGLDVRVVDSQTIAGNLASLVLMADGWAK
;
A
#
# COMPACT_ATOMS: atom_id res chain seq x y z
N MET A 1 -17.76 0.74 -10.86
CA MET A 1 -17.22 -0.48 -10.18
C MET A 1 -16.36 -0.01 -9.02
N VAL A 2 -16.35 -0.71 -7.88
CA VAL A 2 -15.48 -0.39 -6.75
C VAL A 2 -14.20 -1.22 -6.85
N LYS A 3 -13.04 -0.59 -6.70
CA LYS A 3 -11.73 -1.25 -6.69
C LYS A 3 -11.09 -1.11 -5.31
N ILE A 4 -10.44 -2.16 -4.88
CA ILE A 4 -9.70 -2.19 -3.62
C ILE A 4 -8.24 -1.85 -3.87
N VAL A 5 -7.70 -0.98 -3.02
CA VAL A 5 -6.28 -0.64 -2.96
C VAL A 5 -5.77 -1.00 -1.58
N ALA A 6 -4.71 -1.78 -1.54
CA ALA A 6 -4.02 -2.16 -0.31
C ALA A 6 -2.58 -1.65 -0.32
N ASP A 7 -1.84 -1.91 0.75
CA ASP A 7 -0.40 -1.76 0.71
C ASP A 7 0.32 -3.07 1.08
N THR A 8 1.62 -3.08 0.90
CA THR A 8 2.44 -4.28 1.11
C THR A 8 2.51 -4.72 2.57
N THR A 9 2.14 -3.85 3.54
CA THR A 9 2.09 -4.24 4.96
C THR A 9 0.96 -5.22 5.28
N SER A 10 0.03 -5.47 4.35
CA SER A 10 -0.92 -6.57 4.45
C SER A 10 -0.23 -7.94 4.44
N GLY A 11 0.98 -8.03 3.88
CA GLY A 11 1.70 -9.30 3.72
C GLY A 11 1.06 -10.27 2.72
N LEU A 12 0.04 -9.84 1.98
CA LEU A 12 -0.55 -10.65 0.92
C LEU A 12 0.46 -10.84 -0.22
N PRO A 13 0.64 -12.07 -0.71
CA PRO A 13 1.49 -12.31 -1.86
C PRO A 13 1.02 -11.51 -3.08
N ARG A 14 1.97 -10.96 -3.84
CA ARG A 14 1.68 -10.18 -5.06
C ARG A 14 0.79 -10.94 -6.04
N GLU A 15 1.02 -12.23 -6.18
CA GLU A 15 0.21 -13.11 -7.03
C GLU A 15 -1.25 -13.13 -6.61
N VAL A 16 -1.52 -13.19 -5.31
CA VAL A 16 -2.89 -13.15 -4.77
C VAL A 16 -3.56 -11.81 -5.09
N LEU A 17 -2.86 -10.69 -4.84
CA LEU A 17 -3.37 -9.36 -5.14
C LEU A 17 -3.69 -9.20 -6.63
N ASN A 18 -2.77 -9.63 -7.50
CA ASN A 18 -2.96 -9.57 -8.95
C ASN A 18 -4.14 -10.43 -9.43
N ASN A 19 -4.27 -11.66 -8.92
CA ASN A 19 -5.37 -12.57 -9.30
C ASN A 19 -6.74 -12.03 -8.87
N LEU A 20 -6.80 -11.30 -7.77
CA LEU A 20 -8.01 -10.64 -7.30
C LEU A 20 -8.27 -9.28 -7.97
N GLY A 21 -7.30 -8.72 -8.68
CA GLY A 21 -7.39 -7.39 -9.28
C GLY A 21 -7.28 -6.27 -8.24
N ILE A 22 -6.71 -6.56 -7.06
CA ILE A 22 -6.46 -5.58 -6.01
C ILE A 22 -5.22 -4.79 -6.38
N GLN A 23 -5.35 -3.46 -6.44
CA GLN A 23 -4.21 -2.57 -6.59
C GLN A 23 -3.43 -2.49 -5.27
N PHE A 24 -2.12 -2.33 -5.35
CA PHE A 24 -1.32 -2.19 -4.13
C PHE A 24 -0.20 -1.17 -4.30
N VAL A 25 0.21 -0.60 -3.18
CA VAL A 25 1.30 0.38 -3.08
C VAL A 25 2.40 -0.15 -2.17
N PRO A 26 3.67 0.13 -2.48
CA PRO A 26 4.80 -0.32 -1.68
C PRO A 26 4.97 0.51 -0.42
N GLN A 27 5.61 -0.06 0.59
CA GLN A 27 6.34 0.67 1.60
C GLN A 27 7.79 0.87 1.14
N ILE A 28 8.50 1.79 1.79
CA ILE A 28 9.91 2.04 1.54
C ILE A 28 10.71 1.49 2.71
N VAL A 29 11.66 0.62 2.41
CA VAL A 29 12.62 0.09 3.39
C VAL A 29 13.92 0.88 3.27
N VAL A 30 14.44 1.37 4.40
CA VAL A 30 15.60 2.25 4.45
C VAL A 30 16.71 1.60 5.28
N PHE A 31 17.86 1.37 4.66
CA PHE A 31 19.10 0.93 5.30
C PHE A 31 20.14 2.06 5.20
N GLY A 32 20.35 2.81 6.29
CA GLY A 32 21.23 3.97 6.27
C GLY A 32 20.76 5.02 5.25
N GLU A 33 21.54 5.23 4.19
CA GLU A 33 21.23 6.16 3.10
C GLU A 33 20.55 5.48 1.89
N GLU A 34 20.49 4.15 1.87
CA GLU A 34 19.85 3.40 0.80
C GLU A 34 18.35 3.22 1.10
N SER A 35 17.51 3.40 0.10
CA SER A 35 16.08 3.18 0.19
C SER A 35 15.59 2.28 -0.94
N PHE A 36 14.64 1.39 -0.62
CA PHE A 36 14.13 0.37 -1.52
C PHE A 36 12.62 0.31 -1.43
N ARG A 37 11.96 0.21 -2.56
CA ARG A 37 10.57 -0.21 -2.63
C ARG A 37 10.50 -1.70 -2.27
N ASP A 38 9.63 -2.06 -1.34
CA ASP A 38 9.51 -3.44 -0.87
C ASP A 38 8.76 -4.37 -1.84
N ASP A 39 8.18 -3.81 -2.90
CA ASP A 39 7.47 -4.58 -3.93
C ASP A 39 8.36 -5.01 -5.11
N THR A 40 9.43 -4.24 -5.45
CA THR A 40 10.21 -4.45 -6.69
C THR A 40 11.72 -4.32 -6.53
N GLU A 41 12.20 -3.65 -5.48
CA GLU A 41 13.62 -3.29 -5.37
C GLU A 41 14.37 -4.09 -4.31
N ILE A 42 13.64 -4.76 -3.43
CA ILE A 42 14.23 -5.65 -2.43
C ILE A 42 13.31 -6.86 -2.21
N ASP A 43 13.88 -8.05 -2.20
CA ASP A 43 13.21 -9.27 -1.81
C ASP A 43 13.56 -9.69 -0.37
N THR A 44 12.85 -10.67 0.16
CA THR A 44 13.06 -11.15 1.53
C THR A 44 14.48 -11.68 1.74
N ALA A 45 15.06 -12.37 0.76
CA ALA A 45 16.41 -12.93 0.88
C ALA A 45 17.44 -11.81 0.98
N THR A 46 17.40 -10.83 0.09
CA THR A 46 18.25 -9.64 0.10
C THR A 46 18.07 -8.82 1.38
N PHE A 47 16.82 -8.64 1.82
CA PHE A 47 16.53 -7.95 3.07
C PHE A 47 17.21 -8.64 4.26
N LEU A 48 17.11 -9.96 4.37
CA LEU A 48 17.73 -10.71 5.48
C LEU A 48 19.26 -10.65 5.47
N VAL A 49 19.88 -10.65 4.28
CA VAL A 49 21.31 -10.45 4.15
C VAL A 49 21.71 -9.06 4.64
N LYS A 50 21.06 -8.01 4.11
CA LYS A 50 21.32 -6.62 4.53
C LYS A 50 21.07 -6.42 6.03
N LEU A 51 20.03 -7.04 6.60
CA LEU A 51 19.74 -6.95 8.03
C LEU A 51 20.85 -7.54 8.90
N LYS A 52 21.45 -8.66 8.48
CA LYS A 52 22.58 -9.29 9.21
C LYS A 52 23.87 -8.49 9.12
N GLU A 53 24.09 -7.80 7.99
CA GLU A 53 25.30 -7.01 7.73
C GLU A 53 25.20 -5.58 8.27
N SER A 54 23.99 -5.09 8.47
CA SER A 54 23.75 -3.73 8.94
C SER A 54 24.12 -3.54 10.41
N LYS A 55 24.79 -2.43 10.72
CA LYS A 55 25.08 -2.03 12.09
C LYS A 55 23.88 -1.41 12.80
N GLU A 56 22.93 -0.88 12.04
CA GLU A 56 21.72 -0.25 12.52
C GLU A 56 20.49 -0.98 11.97
N LEU A 57 19.41 -0.97 12.74
CA LEU A 57 18.15 -1.53 12.28
C LEU A 57 17.61 -0.71 11.09
N PRO A 58 17.06 -1.37 10.06
CA PRO A 58 16.38 -0.67 9.00
C PRO A 58 15.15 0.07 9.51
N LYS A 59 14.80 1.13 8.80
CA LYS A 59 13.57 1.91 9.03
C LYS A 59 12.61 1.68 7.88
N THR A 60 11.35 2.01 8.08
CA THR A 60 10.36 2.05 7.02
C THR A 60 9.82 3.47 6.88
N ALA A 61 9.44 3.81 5.66
CA ALA A 61 8.72 5.04 5.36
C ALA A 61 7.46 4.71 4.55
N ALA A 62 6.38 5.44 4.85
CA ALA A 62 5.18 5.38 4.04
C ALA A 62 5.48 5.88 2.60
N PRO A 63 4.73 5.38 1.59
CA PRO A 63 4.90 5.85 0.22
C PRO A 63 4.60 7.34 0.12
N ALA A 64 5.30 8.04 -0.78
CA ALA A 64 4.96 9.41 -1.12
C ALA A 64 3.56 9.47 -1.78
N PRO A 65 2.78 10.57 -1.62
CA PRO A 65 1.47 10.70 -2.27
C PRO A 65 1.48 10.43 -3.77
N ALA A 66 2.55 10.82 -4.45
CA ALA A 66 2.72 10.61 -5.89
C ALA A 66 2.65 9.14 -6.33
N ILE A 67 2.87 8.18 -5.45
CA ILE A 67 2.78 6.76 -5.77
C ILE A 67 1.36 6.33 -6.15
N TYR A 68 0.36 7.06 -5.65
CA TYR A 68 -1.06 6.81 -5.94
C TYR A 68 -1.51 7.35 -7.31
N ASN A 69 -0.71 8.21 -7.94
CA ASN A 69 -1.13 8.93 -9.15
C ASN A 69 -1.56 8.01 -10.29
N SER A 70 -0.84 6.93 -10.52
CA SER A 70 -1.20 5.96 -11.57
C SER A 70 -2.54 5.28 -11.28
N ILE A 71 -2.77 4.87 -10.04
CA ILE A 71 -3.98 4.18 -9.58
C ILE A 71 -5.18 5.13 -9.67
N TYR A 72 -5.05 6.35 -9.14
CA TYR A 72 -6.14 7.33 -9.10
C TYR A 72 -6.48 7.87 -10.49
N SER A 73 -5.47 8.13 -11.32
CA SER A 73 -5.67 8.55 -12.70
C SER A 73 -6.41 7.49 -13.52
N GLN A 74 -6.00 6.23 -13.40
CA GLN A 74 -6.66 5.11 -14.08
C GLN A 74 -8.12 4.96 -13.63
N ALA A 75 -8.37 4.94 -12.31
CA ALA A 75 -9.73 4.83 -11.78
C ALA A 75 -10.64 5.97 -12.25
N LYS A 76 -10.11 7.21 -12.26
CA LYS A 76 -10.85 8.37 -12.78
C LYS A 76 -11.21 8.22 -14.25
N GLN A 77 -10.27 7.76 -15.10
CA GLN A 77 -10.51 7.53 -16.53
C GLN A 77 -11.55 6.43 -16.78
N GLN A 78 -11.57 5.42 -15.91
CA GLN A 78 -12.49 4.28 -16.03
C GLN A 78 -13.84 4.50 -15.32
N GLY A 79 -14.05 5.64 -14.65
CA GLY A 79 -15.25 5.91 -13.87
C GLY A 79 -15.44 4.96 -12.69
N GLU A 80 -14.34 4.52 -12.08
CA GLU A 80 -14.33 3.61 -10.94
C GLU A 80 -14.21 4.38 -9.63
N SER A 81 -14.77 3.81 -8.55
CA SER A 81 -14.55 4.28 -7.18
C SER A 81 -13.48 3.44 -6.50
N LEU A 82 -12.75 4.03 -5.57
CA LEU A 82 -11.66 3.36 -4.86
C LEU A 82 -11.92 3.27 -3.36
N VAL A 83 -11.63 2.12 -2.78
CA VAL A 83 -11.50 1.94 -1.33
C VAL A 83 -10.05 1.56 -1.03
N VAL A 84 -9.33 2.48 -0.40
CA VAL A 84 -7.94 2.28 0.03
C VAL A 84 -7.95 1.80 1.47
N ILE A 85 -7.46 0.59 1.73
CA ILE A 85 -7.39 0.01 3.06
C ILE A 85 -5.93 0.06 3.50
N ALA A 86 -5.64 1.00 4.39
CA ALA A 86 -4.30 1.32 4.83
C ALA A 86 -4.01 0.79 6.25
N PRO A 87 -2.74 0.53 6.58
CA PRO A 87 -2.34 0.19 7.94
C PRO A 87 -2.66 1.33 8.90
N SER A 88 -2.66 1.02 10.20
CA SER A 88 -2.98 1.99 11.24
C SER A 88 -2.22 3.30 11.10
N ALA A 89 -2.94 4.42 11.11
CA ALA A 89 -2.37 5.77 11.09
C ALA A 89 -1.49 6.08 12.32
N LYS A 90 -1.59 5.26 13.39
CA LYS A 90 -0.73 5.38 14.57
C LYS A 90 0.70 4.89 14.33
N VAL A 91 0.92 4.05 13.31
CA VAL A 91 2.23 3.45 13.01
C VAL A 91 2.74 3.75 11.62
N SER A 92 1.88 4.26 10.71
CA SER A 92 2.26 4.55 9.33
C SER A 92 1.62 5.83 8.81
N GLY A 93 2.33 6.53 7.93
CA GLY A 93 1.82 7.69 7.20
C GLY A 93 0.97 7.36 5.97
N THR A 94 0.68 6.07 5.70
CA THR A 94 0.00 5.62 4.49
C THR A 94 -1.40 6.22 4.34
N VAL A 95 -2.20 6.27 5.42
CA VAL A 95 -3.52 6.93 5.42
C VAL A 95 -3.40 8.39 4.94
N ARG A 96 -2.44 9.12 5.49
CA ARG A 96 -2.19 10.51 5.11
C ARG A 96 -1.76 10.63 3.65
N ALA A 97 -0.83 9.78 3.20
CA ALA A 97 -0.33 9.81 1.82
C ALA A 97 -1.47 9.57 0.81
N ALA A 98 -2.31 8.56 1.05
CA ALA A 98 -3.46 8.25 0.21
C ALA A 98 -4.48 9.39 0.17
N THR A 99 -4.77 10.00 1.34
CA THR A 99 -5.72 11.10 1.46
C THR A 99 -5.22 12.36 0.77
N VAL A 100 -3.94 12.71 0.93
CA VAL A 100 -3.34 13.86 0.25
C VAL A 100 -3.36 13.67 -1.27
N ALA A 101 -2.98 12.48 -1.75
CA ALA A 101 -3.02 12.17 -3.18
C ALA A 101 -4.43 12.32 -3.79
N ALA A 102 -5.49 11.98 -3.04
CA ALA A 102 -6.86 12.09 -3.53
C ALA A 102 -7.30 13.54 -3.81
N GLN A 103 -6.66 14.53 -3.19
CA GLN A 103 -6.97 15.96 -3.40
C GLN A 103 -6.67 16.41 -4.84
N ASP A 104 -5.72 15.76 -5.51
CA ASP A 104 -5.34 16.07 -6.89
C ASP A 104 -6.33 15.48 -7.92
N TYR A 105 -7.30 14.70 -7.45
CA TYR A 105 -8.29 14.01 -8.32
C TYR A 105 -9.74 14.39 -7.99
N PRO A 106 -10.12 15.68 -8.14
CA PRO A 106 -11.48 16.12 -7.84
C PRO A 106 -12.49 15.34 -8.69
N GLY A 107 -13.57 14.90 -8.05
CA GLY A 107 -14.63 14.10 -8.67
C GLY A 107 -14.38 12.58 -8.71
N LEU A 108 -13.21 12.11 -8.33
CA LEU A 108 -12.95 10.69 -8.07
C LEU A 108 -13.44 10.33 -6.66
N ASP A 109 -14.30 9.30 -6.54
CA ASP A 109 -14.72 8.78 -5.23
C ASP A 109 -13.62 7.87 -4.67
N VAL A 110 -12.85 8.40 -3.73
CA VAL A 110 -11.80 7.69 -3.00
C VAL A 110 -12.15 7.65 -1.53
N ARG A 111 -12.31 6.45 -0.99
CA ARG A 111 -12.52 6.22 0.44
C ARG A 111 -11.25 5.64 1.04
N VAL A 112 -10.60 6.38 1.93
CA VAL A 112 -9.41 5.93 2.65
C VAL A 112 -9.81 5.44 4.03
N VAL A 113 -9.54 4.17 4.32
CA VAL A 113 -9.86 3.50 5.57
C VAL A 113 -8.59 3.33 6.40
N ASP A 114 -8.56 3.95 7.58
CA ASP A 114 -7.60 3.62 8.63
C ASP A 114 -8.05 2.30 9.28
N SER A 115 -7.37 1.21 8.96
CA SER A 115 -7.74 -0.11 9.48
C SER A 115 -7.45 -0.29 10.98
N GLN A 116 -6.67 0.61 11.57
CA GLN A 116 -6.17 0.53 12.95
C GLN A 116 -5.42 -0.77 13.27
N THR A 117 -4.95 -1.47 12.24
CA THR A 117 -4.21 -2.73 12.34
C THR A 117 -3.09 -2.81 11.29
N ILE A 118 -2.44 -3.97 11.16
CA ILE A 118 -1.36 -4.25 10.21
C ILE A 118 -1.26 -5.76 9.96
N ALA A 119 -0.48 -6.18 8.97
CA ALA A 119 -0.16 -7.58 8.67
C ALA A 119 -1.41 -8.45 8.44
N GLY A 120 -1.51 -9.63 9.04
CA GLY A 120 -2.58 -10.59 8.78
C GLY A 120 -3.99 -10.07 9.04
N ASN A 121 -4.18 -9.20 10.04
CA ASN A 121 -5.47 -8.56 10.27
C ASN A 121 -5.82 -7.56 9.15
N LEU A 122 -4.83 -6.80 8.66
CA LEU A 122 -5.01 -5.94 7.50
C LEU A 122 -5.33 -6.76 6.26
N ALA A 123 -4.62 -7.88 6.04
CA ALA A 123 -4.90 -8.80 4.94
C ALA A 123 -6.36 -9.30 4.95
N SER A 124 -6.85 -9.69 6.12
CA SER A 124 -8.24 -10.14 6.28
C SER A 124 -9.23 -9.07 5.87
N LEU A 125 -9.01 -7.81 6.30
CA LEU A 125 -9.88 -6.69 5.91
C LEU A 125 -9.84 -6.41 4.41
N VAL A 126 -8.66 -6.49 3.79
CA VAL A 126 -8.50 -6.31 2.34
C VAL A 126 -9.28 -7.37 1.57
N LEU A 127 -9.16 -8.65 1.96
CA LEU A 127 -9.87 -9.76 1.31
C LEU A 127 -11.39 -9.68 1.52
N MET A 128 -11.84 -9.29 2.71
CA MET A 128 -13.27 -9.09 2.98
C MET A 128 -13.83 -7.94 2.12
N ALA A 129 -13.12 -6.83 2.02
CA ALA A 129 -13.55 -5.70 1.21
C ALA A 129 -13.61 -6.05 -0.28
N ASP A 130 -12.66 -6.82 -0.79
CA ASP A 130 -12.69 -7.33 -2.16
C ASP A 130 -13.92 -8.22 -2.40
N GLY A 131 -14.23 -9.10 -1.45
CA GLY A 131 -15.43 -9.94 -1.52
C GLY A 131 -16.73 -9.14 -1.55
N TRP A 132 -16.80 -8.00 -0.84
CA TRP A 132 -17.98 -7.13 -0.83
C TRP A 132 -18.08 -6.21 -2.05
N ALA A 133 -16.97 -5.92 -2.71
CA ALA A 133 -16.92 -5.06 -3.90
C ALA A 133 -17.36 -5.79 -5.19
N LYS A 134 -17.42 -7.11 -5.16
CA LYS A 134 -17.86 -7.99 -6.26
C LYS A 134 -19.34 -8.28 -6.19
#